data_afcba4acf825a37df570769264af2975
#
_entry.id   afcba4acf825a37df570769264af2975
#
_cell.length_a   1.000
_cell.length_b   1.000
_cell.length_c   1.000
_cell.angle_alpha   90.00
_cell.angle_beta   90.00
_cell.angle_gamma   90.00
#
_symmetry.space_group_name_H-M   'P 1'
#
loop_
_entity.id
_entity.type
_entity.pdbx_description
1 polymer ?
#
loop_
_entity_poly.entity_id
_entity_poly.type
_entity_poly.pdbx_seq_one_letter_code
_entity_poly.pdbx_strand_id
1 'polypeptide(L)'
;MKQTVELCLRNRNKIAAIVPYRKTDGETGTVVHFTNGTHALLPGRRCKWVAEHLAGYHSTTLKDASQKSSSILGEGALKKPPLWLSHDICLVQAKFPTDTGRYSSTIGYIVVQKILIVEECEGGSRIRLRGKCPDIISCQRKRSIEQQRQLARKLIEIHYRYRMRHLNQRAESDEGPLMPPAPFMEFELTHDTYDDYEDYDYDYYL
;
A
#
# COMPACT_ATOMS: atom_id res chain seq x y z
N MET A 1 21.55 8.80 -4.72
CA MET A 1 20.75 8.16 -3.66
C MET A 1 19.65 9.07 -3.09
N LYS A 2 19.93 10.33 -2.66
CA LYS A 2 18.89 11.28 -2.23
C LYS A 2 17.82 11.49 -3.33
N GLN A 3 18.22 11.65 -4.58
CA GLN A 3 17.31 11.82 -5.73
C GLN A 3 16.34 10.66 -5.92
N THR A 4 16.77 9.41 -5.72
CA THR A 4 15.89 8.22 -5.89
C THR A 4 14.81 8.17 -4.81
N VAL A 5 15.13 8.51 -3.55
CA VAL A 5 14.15 8.58 -2.46
C VAL A 5 13.16 9.72 -2.71
N GLU A 6 13.67 10.87 -3.11
CA GLU A 6 12.83 12.03 -3.45
C GLU A 6 11.88 11.71 -4.61
N LEU A 7 12.36 10.99 -5.63
CA LEU A 7 11.52 10.49 -6.71
C LEU A 7 10.41 9.57 -6.19
N CYS A 8 10.72 8.66 -5.27
CA CYS A 8 9.70 7.80 -4.63
C CYS A 8 8.65 8.64 -3.89
N LEU A 9 9.08 9.65 -3.13
CA LEU A 9 8.17 10.50 -2.37
C LEU A 9 7.31 11.39 -3.26
N ARG A 10 7.87 11.91 -4.36
CA ARG A 10 7.08 12.66 -5.37
C ARG A 10 6.02 11.79 -6.05
N ASN A 11 6.32 10.51 -6.29
CA ASN A 11 5.40 9.55 -6.91
C ASN A 11 4.67 8.67 -5.88
N ARG A 12 4.54 9.10 -4.63
CA ARG A 12 4.00 8.28 -3.53
C ARG A 12 2.63 7.66 -3.81
N ASN A 13 1.75 8.38 -4.49
CA ASN A 13 0.39 7.91 -4.81
C ASN A 13 0.41 6.73 -5.81
N LYS A 14 1.51 6.59 -6.56
CA LYS A 14 1.74 5.49 -7.49
C LYS A 14 2.46 4.30 -6.84
N ILE A 15 2.95 4.43 -5.61
CA ILE A 15 3.60 3.31 -4.91
C ILE A 15 2.57 2.19 -4.74
N ALA A 16 2.95 0.99 -5.19
CA ALA A 16 2.16 -0.22 -5.04
C ALA A 16 2.75 -1.15 -3.99
N ALA A 17 4.07 -1.30 -3.96
CA ALA A 17 4.75 -2.14 -2.98
C ALA A 17 6.19 -1.70 -2.73
N ILE A 18 6.67 -2.03 -1.53
CA ILE A 18 8.04 -1.82 -1.05
C ILE A 18 8.55 -3.20 -0.66
N VAL A 19 9.35 -3.83 -1.50
CA VAL A 19 9.77 -5.22 -1.32
C VAL A 19 11.29 -5.34 -1.20
N PRO A 20 11.79 -6.30 -0.41
CA PRO A 20 13.22 -6.55 -0.35
C PRO A 20 13.70 -7.18 -1.66
N TYR A 21 14.94 -6.89 -2.03
CA TYR A 21 15.63 -7.60 -3.08
C TYR A 21 17.03 -7.99 -2.63
N ARG A 22 17.59 -8.97 -3.30
CA ARG A 22 18.98 -9.37 -3.22
C ARG A 22 19.49 -9.64 -4.62
N LYS A 23 20.66 -9.12 -4.94
CA LYS A 23 21.39 -9.46 -6.17
C LYS A 23 22.21 -10.72 -5.99
N THR A 24 22.62 -11.29 -7.11
CA THR A 24 23.48 -12.49 -7.16
C THR A 24 24.83 -12.30 -6.49
N ASP A 25 25.36 -11.08 -6.45
CA ASP A 25 26.59 -10.69 -5.74
C ASP A 25 26.41 -10.54 -4.21
N GLY A 26 25.21 -10.79 -3.70
CA GLY A 26 24.87 -10.68 -2.27
C GLY A 26 24.45 -9.29 -1.83
N GLU A 27 24.47 -8.28 -2.71
CA GLU A 27 23.96 -6.94 -2.37
C GLU A 27 22.46 -7.02 -2.08
N THR A 28 22.06 -6.45 -0.95
CA THR A 28 20.65 -6.40 -0.51
C THR A 28 20.14 -4.97 -0.56
N GLY A 29 18.81 -4.82 -0.69
CA GLY A 29 18.19 -3.51 -0.71
C GLY A 29 16.68 -3.59 -0.78
N THR A 30 16.09 -2.52 -1.28
CA THR A 30 14.64 -2.37 -1.44
C THR A 30 14.31 -2.00 -2.86
N VAL A 31 13.30 -2.66 -3.42
CA VAL A 31 12.60 -2.25 -4.65
C VAL A 31 11.31 -1.58 -4.26
N VAL A 32 11.06 -0.41 -4.80
CA VAL A 32 9.75 0.27 -4.74
C VAL A 32 9.09 0.09 -6.10
N HIS A 33 7.98 -0.63 -6.15
CA HIS A 33 7.17 -0.81 -7.36
C HIS A 33 6.10 0.26 -7.45
N PHE A 34 5.92 0.82 -8.65
CA PHE A 34 4.88 1.79 -8.95
C PHE A 34 3.82 1.20 -9.88
N THR A 35 2.59 1.68 -9.77
CA THR A 35 1.44 1.21 -10.56
C THR A 35 1.61 1.35 -12.07
N ASN A 36 2.46 2.25 -12.54
CA ASN A 36 2.80 2.42 -13.96
C ASN A 36 3.79 1.39 -14.51
N GLY A 37 4.20 0.42 -13.70
CA GLY A 37 5.18 -0.62 -14.08
C GLY A 37 6.64 -0.23 -13.88
N THR A 38 6.94 1.02 -13.54
CA THR A 38 8.30 1.41 -13.19
C THR A 38 8.67 0.95 -11.79
N HIS A 39 9.95 0.92 -11.49
CA HIS A 39 10.45 0.64 -10.16
C HIS A 39 11.66 1.49 -9.82
N ALA A 40 11.89 1.67 -8.51
CA ALA A 40 13.08 2.33 -7.99
C ALA A 40 13.86 1.34 -7.12
N LEU A 41 15.15 1.20 -7.39
CA LEU A 41 16.08 0.39 -6.61
C LEU A 41 16.78 1.27 -5.57
N LEU A 42 16.79 0.79 -4.34
CA LEU A 42 17.42 1.46 -3.19
C LEU A 42 18.43 0.50 -2.54
N PRO A 43 19.65 0.41 -3.11
CA PRO A 43 20.71 -0.46 -2.61
C PRO A 43 21.05 -0.14 -1.15
N GLY A 44 21.30 -1.17 -0.35
CA GLY A 44 21.67 -1.03 1.07
C GLY A 44 20.58 -0.48 1.98
N ARG A 45 19.36 -0.22 1.48
CA ARG A 45 18.25 0.28 2.29
C ARG A 45 17.24 -0.83 2.57
N ARG A 46 16.80 -0.91 3.85
CA ARG A 46 15.75 -1.86 4.27
C ARG A 46 14.37 -1.30 3.94
N CYS A 47 13.42 -2.16 3.65
CA CYS A 47 12.02 -1.79 3.38
C CYS A 47 11.43 -0.91 4.50
N LYS A 48 11.75 -1.22 5.77
CA LYS A 48 11.31 -0.43 6.92
C LYS A 48 11.77 1.02 6.82
N TRP A 49 13.03 1.27 6.43
CA TRP A 49 13.57 2.60 6.27
C TRP A 49 12.79 3.41 5.21
N VAL A 50 12.44 2.78 4.07
CA VAL A 50 11.63 3.42 3.02
C VAL A 50 10.22 3.74 3.54
N ALA A 51 9.61 2.80 4.24
CA ALA A 51 8.27 2.98 4.83
C ALA A 51 8.27 4.09 5.91
N GLU A 52 9.35 4.22 6.71
CA GLU A 52 9.52 5.31 7.69
C GLU A 52 9.59 6.68 7.01
N HIS A 53 10.32 6.80 5.89
CA HIS A 53 10.36 8.05 5.12
C HIS A 53 9.01 8.40 4.51
N LEU A 54 8.27 7.39 4.03
CA LEU A 54 6.91 7.57 3.53
C LEU A 54 5.96 8.01 4.65
N ALA A 55 6.06 7.42 5.84
CA ALA A 55 5.29 7.83 7.01
C ALA A 55 5.64 9.27 7.43
N GLY A 56 6.93 9.62 7.49
CA GLY A 56 7.40 10.98 7.80
C GLY A 56 6.87 12.03 6.82
N TYR A 57 6.76 11.69 5.54
CA TYR A 57 6.14 12.55 4.54
C TYR A 57 4.65 12.87 4.88
N HIS A 58 3.96 11.93 5.52
CA HIS A 58 2.58 12.09 6.01
C HIS A 58 2.51 12.58 7.46
N SER A 59 3.59 13.18 7.97
CA SER A 59 3.67 13.74 9.33
C SER A 59 3.32 12.73 10.43
N THR A 60 3.72 11.46 10.24
CA THR A 60 3.51 10.37 11.19
C THR A 60 4.74 9.47 11.26
N THR A 61 4.77 8.56 12.23
CA THR A 61 5.74 7.46 12.29
C THR A 61 5.04 6.12 12.07
N LEU A 62 5.79 5.08 11.70
CA LEU A 62 5.22 3.73 11.61
C LEU A 62 4.67 3.25 12.96
N LYS A 63 5.29 3.67 14.07
CA LYS A 63 4.84 3.35 15.41
C LYS A 63 3.48 4.01 15.70
N ASP A 64 3.35 5.32 15.44
CA ASP A 64 2.10 6.05 15.67
C ASP A 64 0.98 5.53 14.76
N ALA A 65 1.28 5.27 13.48
CA ALA A 65 0.34 4.67 12.55
C ALA A 65 -0.14 3.30 13.04
N SER A 66 0.76 2.47 13.60
CA SER A 66 0.43 1.16 14.19
C SER A 66 -0.45 1.30 15.43
N GLN A 67 -0.10 2.21 16.35
CA GLN A 67 -0.87 2.45 17.58
C GLN A 67 -2.28 2.97 17.27
N LYS A 68 -2.39 3.97 16.38
CA LYS A 68 -3.68 4.51 15.94
C LYS A 68 -4.54 3.43 15.30
N SER A 69 -3.96 2.62 14.42
CA SER A 69 -4.68 1.51 13.77
C SER A 69 -5.18 0.48 14.79
N SER A 70 -4.35 0.11 15.77
CA SER A 70 -4.74 -0.81 16.85
C SER A 70 -5.87 -0.24 17.70
N SER A 71 -5.77 1.02 18.10
CA SER A 71 -6.82 1.70 18.86
C SER A 71 -8.16 1.73 18.13
N ILE A 72 -8.15 1.99 16.82
CA ILE A 72 -9.37 2.07 16.01
C ILE A 72 -9.98 0.68 15.75
N LEU A 73 -9.14 -0.34 15.53
CA LEU A 73 -9.60 -1.70 15.22
C LEU A 73 -10.00 -2.51 16.46
N GLY A 74 -9.63 -2.05 17.64
CA GLY A 74 -9.92 -2.68 18.93
C GLY A 74 -8.82 -3.66 19.40
N GLU A 75 -8.85 -4.00 20.69
CA GLU A 75 -7.96 -4.98 21.28
C GLU A 75 -8.23 -6.37 20.68
N GLY A 76 -7.17 -7.07 20.31
CA GLY A 76 -7.25 -8.36 19.60
C GLY A 76 -7.02 -8.25 18.09
N ALA A 77 -6.93 -7.05 17.54
CA ALA A 77 -6.40 -6.84 16.21
C ALA A 77 -4.98 -7.39 16.12
N LEU A 78 -4.61 -7.87 14.95
CA LEU A 78 -3.35 -8.56 14.66
C LEU A 78 -2.14 -7.96 15.39
N LYS A 79 -1.18 -8.82 15.76
CA LYS A 79 0.15 -8.39 16.30
C LYS A 79 0.84 -7.33 15.41
N LYS A 80 0.45 -7.23 14.13
CA LYS A 80 0.93 -6.27 13.16
C LYS A 80 -0.27 -5.68 12.41
N PRO A 81 -0.89 -4.62 12.95
CA PRO A 81 -2.03 -3.98 12.30
C PRO A 81 -1.61 -3.30 10.99
N PRO A 82 -2.54 -3.08 10.06
CA PRO A 82 -2.30 -2.23 8.91
C PRO A 82 -1.86 -0.84 9.34
N LEU A 83 -1.01 -0.19 8.54
CA LEU A 83 -0.46 1.13 8.83
C LEU A 83 -1.16 2.17 7.95
N TRP A 84 -2.13 2.86 8.50
CA TRP A 84 -2.80 3.94 7.79
C TRP A 84 -1.94 5.21 7.82
N LEU A 85 -1.47 5.65 6.66
CA LEU A 85 -0.67 6.87 6.53
C LEU A 85 -1.49 8.03 5.95
N SER A 86 -2.37 7.75 5.01
CA SER A 86 -3.29 8.71 4.39
C SER A 86 -4.47 7.98 3.74
N HIS A 87 -5.42 8.73 3.18
CA HIS A 87 -6.54 8.15 2.45
C HIS A 87 -6.11 7.29 1.24
N ASP A 88 -4.97 7.62 0.61
CA ASP A 88 -4.43 6.88 -0.54
C ASP A 88 -3.47 5.77 -0.18
N ILE A 89 -2.95 5.77 1.05
CA ILE A 89 -1.87 4.89 1.46
C ILE A 89 -2.18 4.24 2.81
N CYS A 90 -2.60 2.98 2.74
CA CYS A 90 -2.65 2.07 3.87
C CYS A 90 -1.75 0.89 3.58
N LEU A 91 -0.72 0.68 4.40
CA LEU A 91 0.28 -0.35 4.21
C LEU A 91 -0.07 -1.60 5.01
N VAL A 92 0.05 -2.76 4.38
CA VAL A 92 0.10 -4.05 5.07
C VAL A 92 1.50 -4.61 5.02
N GLN A 93 1.91 -5.29 6.10
CA GLN A 93 3.20 -5.94 6.19
C GLN A 93 3.10 -7.34 5.60
N ALA A 94 4.00 -7.67 4.68
CA ALA A 94 4.13 -9.00 4.12
C ALA A 94 5.54 -9.54 4.33
N LYS A 95 5.66 -10.88 4.45
CA LYS A 95 6.94 -11.58 4.56
C LYS A 95 7.37 -12.02 3.18
N PHE A 96 8.61 -11.73 2.83
CA PHE A 96 9.22 -12.11 1.57
C PHE A 96 10.33 -13.13 1.79
N PRO A 97 10.51 -14.10 0.90
CA PRO A 97 11.58 -15.06 1.02
C PRO A 97 12.93 -14.35 0.97
N THR A 98 13.87 -14.87 1.74
CA THR A 98 15.29 -14.50 1.64
C THR A 98 16.08 -15.75 1.31
N ASP A 99 17.08 -15.64 0.44
CA ASP A 99 17.89 -16.77 -0.04
C ASP A 99 18.76 -17.41 1.06
N THR A 100 18.71 -16.90 2.30
CA THR A 100 19.54 -17.39 3.42
C THR A 100 18.98 -18.60 4.14
N GLY A 101 17.98 -19.27 3.57
CA GLY A 101 17.42 -20.53 4.08
C GLY A 101 15.90 -20.54 4.21
N ARG A 102 15.33 -21.75 4.32
CA ARG A 102 13.87 -22.00 4.32
C ARG A 102 13.05 -21.24 5.37
N TYR A 103 13.71 -20.65 6.37
CA TYR A 103 13.04 -20.00 7.51
C TYR A 103 13.33 -18.52 7.65
N SER A 104 14.20 -17.93 6.83
CA SER A 104 14.47 -16.51 6.89
C SER A 104 13.53 -15.73 5.97
N SER A 105 12.87 -14.73 6.51
CA SER A 105 11.99 -13.84 5.75
C SER A 105 12.22 -12.39 6.13
N THR A 106 12.19 -11.52 5.14
CA THR A 106 12.27 -10.08 5.34
C THR A 106 10.89 -9.46 5.20
N ILE A 107 10.60 -8.45 6.02
CA ILE A 107 9.33 -7.73 5.95
C ILE A 107 9.42 -6.66 4.87
N GLY A 108 8.45 -6.68 3.96
CA GLY A 108 8.13 -5.59 3.06
C GLY A 108 6.73 -5.04 3.33
N TYR A 109 6.30 -4.09 2.53
CA TYR A 109 5.04 -3.37 2.68
C TYR A 109 4.31 -3.31 1.35
N ILE A 110 2.99 -3.48 1.39
CA ILE A 110 2.13 -3.43 0.20
C ILE A 110 1.03 -2.42 0.47
N VAL A 111 0.77 -1.54 -0.49
CA VAL A 111 -0.35 -0.59 -0.43
C VAL A 111 -1.65 -1.34 -0.71
N VAL A 112 -2.54 -1.40 0.29
CA VAL A 112 -3.77 -2.22 0.23
C VAL A 112 -4.68 -1.81 -0.92
N GLN A 113 -4.80 -0.52 -1.18
CA GLN A 113 -5.63 0.03 -2.26
C GLN A 113 -5.16 -0.41 -3.66
N LYS A 114 -3.93 -0.94 -3.75
CA LYS A 114 -3.34 -1.42 -5.00
C LYS A 114 -3.39 -2.95 -5.15
N ILE A 115 -3.87 -3.69 -4.13
CA ILE A 115 -4.03 -5.15 -4.23
C ILE A 115 -5.31 -5.45 -5.04
N LEU A 116 -5.15 -6.14 -6.17
CA LEU A 116 -6.26 -6.68 -6.94
C LEU A 116 -6.72 -8.01 -6.36
N ILE A 117 -5.82 -8.98 -6.37
CA ILE A 117 -6.14 -10.36 -5.98
C ILE A 117 -4.96 -10.97 -5.22
N VAL A 118 -5.27 -11.92 -4.33
CA VAL A 118 -4.31 -12.74 -3.61
C VAL A 118 -4.64 -14.19 -3.89
N GLU A 119 -3.70 -14.92 -4.48
CA GLU A 119 -3.83 -16.32 -4.85
C GLU A 119 -2.89 -17.17 -4.00
N GLU A 120 -3.25 -18.41 -3.73
CA GLU A 120 -2.30 -19.37 -3.16
C GLU A 120 -1.30 -19.82 -4.21
N CYS A 121 -0.05 -19.96 -3.80
CA CYS A 121 1.00 -20.56 -4.60
C CYS A 121 1.92 -21.41 -3.72
N GLU A 122 2.78 -22.20 -4.34
CA GLU A 122 3.74 -23.01 -3.62
C GLU A 122 4.62 -22.15 -2.69
N GLY A 123 4.63 -22.50 -1.41
CA GLY A 123 5.39 -21.79 -0.39
C GLY A 123 4.78 -20.47 0.12
N GLY A 124 3.57 -20.07 -0.35
CA GLY A 124 2.98 -18.83 0.14
C GLY A 124 1.81 -18.28 -0.67
N SER A 125 1.91 -17.02 -1.06
CA SER A 125 0.87 -16.32 -1.82
C SER A 125 1.45 -15.48 -2.94
N ARG A 126 0.77 -15.48 -4.07
CA ARG A 126 0.98 -14.55 -5.18
C ARG A 126 0.03 -13.38 -5.01
N ILE A 127 0.56 -12.16 -5.03
CA ILE A 127 -0.20 -10.93 -4.85
C ILE A 127 -0.13 -10.16 -6.16
N ARG A 128 -1.25 -10.05 -6.84
CA ARG A 128 -1.40 -9.25 -8.04
C ARG A 128 -1.79 -7.83 -7.67
N LEU A 129 -1.08 -6.86 -8.23
CA LEU A 129 -1.28 -5.45 -7.95
C LEU A 129 -1.92 -4.74 -9.14
N ARG A 130 -2.58 -3.61 -8.88
CA ARG A 130 -3.14 -2.75 -9.92
C ARG A 130 -2.06 -2.14 -10.80
N GLY A 131 -2.43 -1.91 -12.05
CA GLY A 131 -1.55 -1.30 -13.05
C GLY A 131 -0.58 -2.32 -13.67
N LYS A 132 0.56 -1.84 -14.14
CA LYS A 132 1.59 -2.65 -14.82
C LYS A 132 2.63 -3.25 -13.84
N CYS A 133 2.26 -3.43 -12.55
CA CYS A 133 3.16 -4.02 -11.56
C CYS A 133 3.38 -5.51 -11.81
N PRO A 134 4.59 -6.03 -11.55
CA PRO A 134 4.80 -7.47 -11.53
C PRO A 134 4.04 -8.10 -10.35
N ASP A 135 3.68 -9.36 -10.49
CA ASP A 135 3.16 -10.16 -9.40
C ASP A 135 4.22 -10.28 -8.29
N ILE A 136 3.77 -10.19 -7.05
CA ILE A 136 4.65 -10.26 -5.88
C ILE A 136 4.41 -11.56 -5.14
N ILE A 137 5.49 -12.29 -4.87
CA ILE A 137 5.43 -13.55 -4.12
C ILE A 137 5.79 -13.28 -2.66
N SER A 138 4.87 -13.63 -1.78
CA SER A 138 5.03 -13.58 -0.32
C SER A 138 5.08 -14.99 0.25
N CYS A 139 5.90 -15.25 1.26
CA CYS A 139 5.90 -16.52 2.00
C CYS A 139 4.78 -16.62 3.05
N GLN A 140 3.86 -15.67 3.09
CA GLN A 140 2.66 -15.77 3.94
C GLN A 140 1.53 -16.50 3.21
N ARG A 141 0.70 -17.23 3.98
CA ARG A 141 -0.51 -17.86 3.43
C ARG A 141 -1.52 -16.80 2.99
N LYS A 142 -2.26 -17.06 1.93
CA LYS A 142 -3.34 -16.23 1.40
C LYS A 142 -4.27 -15.69 2.51
N ARG A 143 -4.75 -16.58 3.39
CA ARG A 143 -5.65 -16.22 4.49
C ARG A 143 -5.07 -15.10 5.38
N SER A 144 -3.77 -15.12 5.65
CA SER A 144 -3.11 -14.11 6.49
C SER A 144 -3.07 -12.74 5.81
N ILE A 145 -2.81 -12.70 4.50
CA ILE A 145 -2.78 -11.45 3.73
C ILE A 145 -4.18 -10.91 3.56
N GLU A 146 -5.16 -11.76 3.26
CA GLU A 146 -6.57 -11.34 3.11
C GLU A 146 -7.14 -10.83 4.45
N GLN A 147 -6.78 -11.43 5.57
CA GLN A 147 -7.18 -10.91 6.88
C GLN A 147 -6.63 -9.49 7.11
N GLN A 148 -5.36 -9.25 6.82
CA GLN A 148 -4.77 -7.91 6.91
C GLN A 148 -5.44 -6.93 5.95
N ARG A 149 -5.75 -7.38 4.73
CA ARG A 149 -6.47 -6.59 3.71
C ARG A 149 -7.85 -6.18 4.19
N GLN A 150 -8.62 -7.09 4.79
CA GLN A 150 -9.94 -6.79 5.37
C GLN A 150 -9.85 -5.77 6.51
N LEU A 151 -8.90 -5.93 7.43
CA LEU A 151 -8.69 -4.97 8.51
C LEU A 151 -8.27 -3.59 7.97
N ALA A 152 -7.44 -3.56 6.94
CA ALA A 152 -7.03 -2.31 6.31
C ALA A 152 -8.21 -1.60 5.62
N ARG A 153 -9.09 -2.35 4.94
CA ARG A 153 -10.32 -1.81 4.34
C ARG A 153 -11.23 -1.21 5.41
N LYS A 154 -11.45 -1.94 6.51
CA LYS A 154 -12.23 -1.43 7.65
C LYS A 154 -11.64 -0.14 8.21
N LEU A 155 -10.32 -0.08 8.36
CA LEU A 155 -9.62 1.11 8.85
C LEU A 155 -9.80 2.31 7.90
N ILE A 156 -9.65 2.11 6.60
CA ILE A 156 -9.87 3.12 5.57
C ILE A 156 -11.31 3.64 5.63
N GLU A 157 -12.28 2.74 5.75
CA GLU A 157 -13.70 3.10 5.85
C GLU A 157 -13.99 3.96 7.08
N ILE A 158 -13.44 3.60 8.24
CA ILE A 158 -13.62 4.38 9.48
C ILE A 158 -13.04 5.78 9.31
N HIS A 159 -11.84 5.91 8.77
CA HIS A 159 -11.22 7.20 8.51
C HIS A 159 -11.99 8.04 7.49
N TYR A 160 -12.54 7.41 6.46
CA TYR A 160 -13.38 8.07 5.47
C TYR A 160 -14.65 8.63 6.12
N ARG A 161 -15.37 7.80 6.89
CA ARG A 161 -16.60 8.24 7.63
C ARG A 161 -16.31 9.39 8.60
N TYR A 162 -15.18 9.32 9.30
CA TYR A 162 -14.76 10.38 10.21
C TYR A 162 -14.52 11.69 9.46
N ARG A 163 -13.80 11.65 8.35
CA ARG A 163 -13.55 12.81 7.49
C ARG A 163 -14.84 13.43 6.94
N MET A 164 -15.77 12.59 6.47
CA MET A 164 -17.05 13.06 5.94
C MET A 164 -17.89 13.77 7.00
N ARG A 165 -17.92 13.26 8.23
CA ARG A 165 -18.62 13.94 9.35
C ARG A 165 -18.06 15.32 9.61
N HIS A 166 -16.73 15.46 9.63
CA HIS A 166 -16.11 16.77 9.84
C HIS A 166 -16.32 17.75 8.68
N LEU A 167 -16.36 17.27 7.46
CA LEU A 167 -16.68 18.11 6.29
C LEU A 167 -18.12 18.61 6.36
N ASN A 168 -19.07 17.74 6.70
CA ASN A 168 -20.48 18.12 6.84
C ASN A 168 -20.69 19.13 7.99
N GLN A 169 -20.04 18.94 9.14
CA GLN A 169 -20.10 19.88 10.25
C GLN A 169 -19.55 21.27 9.89
N ARG A 170 -18.52 21.35 9.03
CA ARG A 170 -18.01 22.61 8.51
C ARG A 170 -18.94 23.25 7.49
N ALA A 171 -19.59 22.46 6.66
CA ALA A 171 -20.57 22.95 5.69
C ALA A 171 -21.83 23.50 6.35
N GLU A 172 -22.21 22.97 7.52
CA GLU A 172 -23.33 23.49 8.33
C GLU A 172 -23.00 24.78 9.08
N SER A 173 -21.69 25.04 9.30
CA SER A 173 -21.24 26.26 10.00
C SER A 173 -20.89 27.40 9.04
N ASP A 174 -20.56 27.14 7.80
CA ASP A 174 -20.36 28.14 6.74
C ASP A 174 -21.57 28.11 5.80
N GLU A 175 -22.32 29.19 5.71
CA GLU A 175 -23.50 29.35 4.87
C GLU A 175 -23.17 29.09 3.37
N GLY A 176 -23.29 27.84 2.95
CA GLY A 176 -23.19 27.43 1.55
C GLY A 176 -23.03 25.92 1.39
N PRO A 177 -23.85 25.25 0.56
CA PRO A 177 -23.70 23.83 0.34
C PRO A 177 -22.45 23.54 -0.48
N LEU A 178 -21.42 23.00 0.17
CA LEU A 178 -20.32 22.37 -0.54
C LEU A 178 -20.83 21.08 -1.18
N MET A 179 -20.70 20.99 -2.50
CA MET A 179 -21.00 19.75 -3.22
C MET A 179 -20.27 18.57 -2.56
N PRO A 180 -20.96 17.47 -2.29
CA PRO A 180 -20.30 16.29 -1.76
C PRO A 180 -19.25 15.81 -2.78
N PRO A 181 -18.06 15.39 -2.33
CA PRO A 181 -17.11 14.72 -3.22
C PRO A 181 -17.80 13.50 -3.81
N ALA A 182 -17.54 13.25 -5.11
CA ALA A 182 -18.12 12.15 -5.85
C ALA A 182 -18.11 10.85 -5.02
N PRO A 183 -19.21 10.08 -5.02
CA PRO A 183 -19.29 8.86 -4.22
C PRO A 183 -18.16 7.92 -4.64
N PHE A 184 -17.52 7.33 -3.64
CA PHE A 184 -16.65 6.18 -3.86
C PHE A 184 -17.49 5.16 -4.66
N MET A 185 -17.06 4.87 -5.87
CA MET A 185 -17.67 3.77 -6.61
C MET A 185 -17.59 2.53 -5.71
N GLU A 186 -18.74 2.01 -5.33
CA GLU A 186 -18.88 0.68 -4.76
C GLU A 186 -18.21 -0.25 -5.76
N PHE A 187 -17.12 -0.87 -5.35
CA PHE A 187 -16.53 -1.94 -6.13
C PHE A 187 -17.40 -3.18 -5.94
N GLU A 188 -18.48 -3.23 -6.68
CA GLU A 188 -19.11 -4.51 -6.97
C GLU A 188 -18.04 -5.38 -7.64
N LEU A 189 -17.81 -6.52 -7.03
CA LEU A 189 -17.07 -7.63 -7.62
C LEU A 189 -17.97 -8.22 -8.74
N THR A 190 -18.14 -7.49 -9.83
CA THR A 190 -18.60 -8.11 -11.05
C THR A 190 -17.41 -8.86 -11.64
N HIS A 191 -17.53 -10.17 -11.61
CA HIS A 191 -16.82 -11.06 -12.53
C HIS A 191 -17.12 -10.57 -13.95
N ASP A 192 -16.07 -10.64 -14.78
CA ASP A 192 -16.08 -10.46 -16.22
C ASP A 192 -16.15 -9.01 -16.73
N THR A 193 -15.02 -8.56 -17.16
CA THR A 193 -14.67 -8.23 -18.56
C THR A 193 -13.29 -7.64 -18.59
N TYR A 194 -12.32 -8.44 -18.99
CA TYR A 194 -11.11 -7.97 -19.63
C TYR A 194 -11.49 -7.55 -21.03
N ASP A 195 -11.61 -6.25 -21.27
CA ASP A 195 -11.41 -5.69 -22.61
C ASP A 195 -11.25 -4.17 -22.51
N ASP A 196 -10.21 -3.70 -23.17
CA ASP A 196 -9.97 -2.37 -23.72
C ASP A 196 -9.99 -1.17 -22.74
N TYR A 197 -8.83 -0.89 -22.17
CA TYR A 197 -8.44 0.51 -21.92
C TYR A 197 -7.40 0.94 -22.95
N GLU A 198 -7.91 1.62 -23.99
CA GLU A 198 -7.10 2.36 -24.93
C GLU A 198 -6.22 3.38 -24.22
N ASP A 199 -4.98 3.46 -24.68
CA ASP A 199 -3.97 4.42 -24.31
C ASP A 199 -4.49 5.86 -24.48
N TYR A 200 -4.69 6.57 -23.38
CA TYR A 200 -4.65 8.02 -23.42
C TYR A 200 -3.21 8.47 -23.21
N ASP A 201 -2.53 8.70 -24.31
CA ASP A 201 -1.30 9.48 -24.38
C ASP A 201 -1.56 10.88 -23.81
N TYR A 202 -0.98 11.15 -22.65
CA TYR A 202 -0.72 12.51 -22.22
C TYR A 202 0.73 12.83 -22.51
N ASP A 203 0.99 13.26 -23.76
CA ASP A 203 2.11 14.11 -24.09
C ASP A 203 1.97 15.43 -23.33
N TYR A 204 2.84 15.69 -22.37
CA TYR A 204 3.17 17.03 -21.92
C TYR A 204 4.68 17.18 -21.74
N TYR A 205 5.27 17.77 -22.77
CA TYR A 205 6.31 18.79 -22.86
C TYR A 205 7.39 18.85 -21.76
N LEU A 206 8.63 18.66 -22.25
CA LEU A 206 9.93 19.26 -21.86
C LEU A 206 10.40 19.07 -20.44
#